data_d9a51b06ed66a56490bce918b52239ed
#
_entry.id   d9a51b06ed66a56490bce918b52239ed
#
_cell.length_a   1.000
_cell.length_b   1.000
_cell.length_c   1.000
_cell.angle_alpha   90.00
_cell.angle_beta   90.00
_cell.angle_gamma   90.00
#
_symmetry.space_group_name_H-M   'P 1'
#
loop_
_entity.id
_entity.type
_entity.pdbx_description
1 polymer ?
#
loop_
_entity_poly.entity_id
_entity_poly.type
_entity_poly.pdbx_seq_one_letter_code
_entity_poly.pdbx_strand_id
1 'polypeptide(L)'
;MTTPLTLVIGNKTYSSWSMRPWLLLKHLGVDFQEIHVPLHAPDAAAQIARYSPSGRVPVLLDGDLRIWESLAISEYLAERYPAVWPIAAEARALARSVSSEMHAGFATLRNELPFNCRARRSGVTPSPTTRIEINRVVAIWENCRATGDAGGPWLFGGFTAADALFAPVALRFHTYGIA
;
A
#
# COMPACT_ATOMS: atom_id res chain seq x y z
N MET A 1 28.75 -7.59 6.18
CA MET A 1 27.40 -8.09 6.57
C MET A 1 26.43 -6.95 6.27
N THR A 2 25.42 -7.17 5.44
CA THR A 2 24.38 -6.15 5.16
C THR A 2 23.52 -5.99 6.41
N THR A 3 23.35 -4.76 6.88
CA THR A 3 22.42 -4.46 7.98
C THR A 3 21.02 -4.92 7.59
N PRO A 4 20.28 -5.64 8.43
CA PRO A 4 18.93 -6.05 8.09
C PRO A 4 18.03 -4.83 7.95
N LEU A 5 17.14 -4.86 6.95
CA LEU A 5 16.13 -3.82 6.77
C LEU A 5 15.22 -3.75 8.00
N THR A 6 14.80 -2.54 8.37
CA THR A 6 13.83 -2.34 9.45
C THR A 6 12.65 -1.50 8.94
N LEU A 7 11.43 -1.99 9.09
CA LEU A 7 10.23 -1.28 8.70
C LEU A 7 9.50 -0.74 9.95
N VAL A 8 9.44 0.57 10.07
CA VAL A 8 8.66 1.27 11.12
C VAL A 8 7.22 1.40 10.65
N ILE A 9 6.29 0.83 11.40
CA ILE A 9 4.88 0.73 11.04
C ILE A 9 3.96 1.21 12.18
N GLY A 10 2.76 1.65 11.81
CA GLY A 10 1.65 1.80 12.75
C GLY A 10 0.90 0.51 13.01
N ASN A 11 -0.23 0.60 13.69
CA ASN A 11 -1.10 -0.55 13.99
C ASN A 11 -1.50 -1.29 12.71
N LYS A 12 -1.20 -2.59 12.61
CA LYS A 12 -1.53 -3.42 11.43
C LYS A 12 -3.02 -3.41 11.07
N THR A 13 -3.89 -3.23 12.06
CA THR A 13 -5.35 -3.16 11.84
C THR A 13 -5.81 -1.84 11.19
N TYR A 14 -5.13 -0.73 11.47
CA TYR A 14 -5.61 0.62 11.11
C TYR A 14 -4.71 1.37 10.15
N SER A 15 -3.42 1.02 10.06
CA SER A 15 -2.47 1.73 9.20
C SER A 15 -2.44 1.16 7.79
N SER A 16 -3.31 1.67 6.94
CA SER A 16 -3.35 1.29 5.52
C SER A 16 -2.06 1.64 4.77
N TRP A 17 -1.38 2.70 5.18
CA TRP A 17 -0.11 3.11 4.59
C TRP A 17 1.04 2.17 4.93
N SER A 18 1.12 1.71 6.19
CA SER A 18 2.13 0.74 6.62
C SER A 18 1.92 -0.65 6.00
N MET A 19 0.68 -1.03 5.71
CA MET A 19 0.37 -2.31 5.08
C MET A 19 1.05 -2.48 3.72
N ARG A 20 1.15 -1.43 2.92
CA ARG A 20 1.67 -1.48 1.55
C ARG A 20 3.11 -2.03 1.48
N PRO A 21 4.11 -1.36 2.05
CA PRO A 21 5.48 -1.89 2.01
C PRO A 21 5.63 -3.17 2.84
N TRP A 22 4.82 -3.37 3.89
CA TRP A 22 4.83 -4.60 4.65
C TRP A 22 4.44 -5.82 3.81
N LEU A 23 3.34 -5.72 3.04
CA LEU A 23 2.91 -6.78 2.11
C LEU A 23 3.97 -7.03 1.03
N LEU A 24 4.54 -5.96 0.47
CA LEU A 24 5.56 -6.08 -0.56
C LEU A 24 6.80 -6.82 -0.06
N LEU A 25 7.35 -6.42 1.08
CA LEU A 25 8.51 -7.08 1.69
C LEU A 25 8.23 -8.54 2.03
N LYS A 26 7.04 -8.85 2.58
CA LYS A 26 6.63 -10.23 2.87
C LYS A 26 6.51 -11.08 1.60
N HIS A 27 5.92 -10.52 0.55
CA HIS A 27 5.78 -11.22 -0.72
C HIS A 27 7.14 -11.50 -1.40
N LEU A 28 8.06 -10.54 -1.32
CA LEU A 28 9.43 -10.69 -1.85
C LEU A 28 10.29 -11.68 -1.05
N GLY A 29 9.81 -12.17 0.09
CA GLY A 29 10.60 -13.05 0.97
C GLY A 29 11.80 -12.35 1.62
N VAL A 30 11.76 -11.03 1.71
CA VAL A 30 12.83 -10.23 2.31
C VAL A 30 12.73 -10.31 3.83
N ASP A 31 13.83 -10.68 4.48
CA ASP A 31 13.94 -10.61 5.94
C ASP A 31 14.06 -9.15 6.39
N PHE A 32 13.20 -8.74 7.30
CA PHE A 32 13.23 -7.41 7.89
C PHE A 32 12.72 -7.41 9.33
N GLN A 33 13.22 -6.47 10.12
CA GLN A 33 12.72 -6.20 11.45
C GLN A 33 11.52 -5.26 11.39
N GLU A 34 10.61 -5.37 12.37
CA GLU A 34 9.46 -4.47 12.50
C GLU A 34 9.60 -3.63 13.78
N ILE A 35 9.46 -2.31 13.64
CA ILE A 35 9.25 -1.40 14.76
C ILE A 35 7.79 -0.96 14.71
N HIS A 36 7.03 -1.36 15.71
CA HIS A 36 5.60 -1.07 15.80
C HIS A 36 5.35 0.14 16.70
N VAL A 37 4.76 1.20 16.15
CA VAL A 37 4.34 2.39 16.89
C VAL A 37 2.81 2.37 17.04
N PRO A 38 2.28 2.30 18.28
CA PRO A 38 0.85 2.40 18.55
C PRO A 38 0.34 3.81 18.22
N LEU A 39 -0.38 3.98 17.11
CA LEU A 39 -0.78 5.31 16.59
C LEU A 39 -1.74 6.09 17.52
N HIS A 40 -2.38 5.42 18.46
CA HIS A 40 -3.29 6.03 19.43
C HIS A 40 -2.61 6.31 20.78
N ALA A 41 -1.32 5.97 20.94
CA ALA A 41 -0.59 6.29 22.16
C ALA A 41 -0.34 7.80 22.27
N PRO A 42 -0.38 8.38 23.48
CA PRO A 42 -0.16 9.82 23.68
C PRO A 42 1.19 10.31 23.14
N ASP A 43 2.20 9.45 23.14
CA ASP A 43 3.57 9.71 22.68
C ASP A 43 3.87 9.22 21.25
N ALA A 44 2.85 8.78 20.49
CA ALA A 44 3.01 8.23 19.16
C ALA A 44 3.79 9.17 18.23
N ALA A 45 3.48 10.47 18.25
CA ALA A 45 4.17 11.46 17.44
C ALA A 45 5.67 11.55 17.78
N ALA A 46 6.02 11.53 19.06
CA ALA A 46 7.41 11.54 19.52
C ALA A 46 8.15 10.25 19.16
N GLN A 47 7.49 9.10 19.23
CA GLN A 47 8.04 7.82 18.79
C GLN A 47 8.33 7.84 17.28
N ILE A 48 7.37 8.29 16.46
CA ILE A 48 7.52 8.36 15.00
C ILE A 48 8.65 9.31 14.63
N ALA A 49 8.77 10.48 15.27
CA ALA A 49 9.78 11.49 14.97
C ALA A 49 11.23 10.99 15.13
N ARG A 50 11.46 9.93 15.90
CA ARG A 50 12.79 9.29 16.02
C ARG A 50 13.25 8.64 14.71
N TYR A 51 12.31 8.20 13.88
CA TYR A 51 12.57 7.44 12.67
C TYR A 51 12.20 8.20 11.40
N SER A 52 11.15 9.03 11.45
CA SER A 52 10.51 9.63 10.29
C SER A 52 10.77 11.13 10.21
N PRO A 53 11.46 11.60 9.16
CA PRO A 53 11.60 13.05 8.91
C PRO A 53 10.26 13.73 8.60
N SER A 54 9.27 12.96 8.08
CA SER A 54 7.92 13.46 7.76
C SER A 54 6.95 13.40 8.94
N GLY A 55 7.34 12.80 10.08
CA GLY A 55 6.44 12.56 11.20
C GLY A 55 5.33 11.53 10.92
N ARG A 56 5.51 10.68 9.91
CA ARG A 56 4.51 9.69 9.48
C ARG A 56 5.12 8.29 9.35
N VAL A 57 4.27 7.27 9.34
CA VAL A 57 4.61 5.89 9.00
C VAL A 57 3.94 5.50 7.68
N PRO A 58 4.52 4.60 6.88
CA PRO A 58 5.71 3.78 7.13
C PRO A 58 7.03 4.52 6.89
N VAL A 59 8.11 3.99 7.50
CA VAL A 59 9.49 4.34 7.16
C VAL A 59 10.30 3.05 7.05
N LEU A 60 11.07 2.92 5.98
CA LEU A 60 12.05 1.86 5.83
C LEU A 60 13.42 2.41 6.23
N LEU A 61 14.11 1.67 7.10
CA LEU A 61 15.48 1.97 7.52
C LEU A 61 16.41 0.92 6.87
N ASP A 62 17.47 1.41 6.23
CA ASP A 62 18.56 0.58 5.70
C ASP A 62 19.89 1.19 6.17
N GLY A 63 20.43 0.66 7.27
CA GLY A 63 21.48 1.33 8.02
C GLY A 63 21.04 2.72 8.49
N ASP A 64 21.78 3.74 8.10
CA ASP A 64 21.47 5.14 8.42
C ASP A 64 20.49 5.81 7.44
N LEU A 65 20.20 5.13 6.33
CA LEU A 65 19.27 5.64 5.33
C LEU A 65 17.82 5.50 5.82
N ARG A 66 17.05 6.57 5.67
CA ARG A 66 15.62 6.62 6.02
C ARG A 66 14.82 6.89 4.76
N ILE A 67 13.94 5.95 4.39
CA ILE A 67 13.06 6.06 3.22
C ILE A 67 11.62 6.13 3.73
N TRP A 68 10.91 7.20 3.43
CA TRP A 68 9.51 7.39 3.80
C TRP A 68 8.65 7.56 2.55
N GLU A 69 7.34 7.52 2.69
CA GLU A 69 6.32 7.36 1.66
C GLU A 69 6.31 5.96 1.05
N SER A 70 5.13 5.31 1.08
CA SER A 70 5.01 3.91 0.67
C SER A 70 5.40 3.65 -0.79
N LEU A 71 5.20 4.65 -1.68
CA LEU A 71 5.61 4.55 -3.08
C LEU A 71 7.13 4.65 -3.22
N ALA A 72 7.78 5.60 -2.51
CA ALA A 72 9.23 5.72 -2.52
C ALA A 72 9.92 4.47 -1.95
N ILE A 73 9.34 3.86 -0.90
CA ILE A 73 9.82 2.57 -0.39
C ILE A 73 9.73 1.49 -1.47
N SER A 74 8.63 1.44 -2.22
CA SER A 74 8.48 0.46 -3.31
C SER A 74 9.51 0.67 -4.42
N GLU A 75 9.79 1.92 -4.82
CA GLU A 75 10.83 2.23 -5.82
C GLU A 75 12.23 1.90 -5.30
N TYR A 76 12.55 2.20 -4.05
CA TYR A 76 13.82 1.81 -3.43
C TYR A 76 14.03 0.29 -3.44
N LEU A 77 12.98 -0.48 -3.12
CA LEU A 77 13.03 -1.93 -3.17
C LEU A 77 13.19 -2.45 -4.61
N ALA A 78 12.63 -1.75 -5.60
CA ALA A 78 12.72 -2.14 -7.00
C ALA A 78 14.14 -2.09 -7.57
N GLU A 79 15.02 -1.27 -6.99
CA GLU A 79 16.44 -1.23 -7.37
C GLU A 79 17.18 -2.54 -7.03
N ARG A 80 16.68 -3.29 -6.05
CA ARG A 80 17.28 -4.54 -5.58
C ARG A 80 16.47 -5.79 -5.96
N TYR A 81 15.17 -5.64 -6.11
CA TYR A 81 14.23 -6.74 -6.34
C TYR A 81 13.40 -6.48 -7.60
N PRO A 82 13.83 -6.99 -8.77
CA PRO A 82 13.13 -6.75 -10.04
C PRO A 82 11.64 -7.15 -10.03
N ALA A 83 11.25 -8.12 -9.17
CA ALA A 83 9.87 -8.57 -9.03
C ALA A 83 8.92 -7.53 -8.40
N VAL A 84 9.41 -6.39 -7.92
CA VAL A 84 8.57 -5.29 -7.38
C VAL A 84 7.61 -4.75 -8.44
N TRP A 85 8.06 -4.65 -9.69
CA TRP A 85 7.26 -4.17 -10.81
C TRP A 85 7.19 -5.19 -11.94
N PRO A 86 6.19 -5.11 -12.84
CA PRO A 86 6.14 -5.96 -14.05
C PRO A 86 7.41 -5.84 -14.90
N ILE A 87 7.82 -6.96 -15.49
CA ILE A 87 9.05 -7.01 -16.31
C ILE A 87 8.86 -6.24 -17.62
N ALA A 88 7.69 -6.39 -18.28
CA ALA A 88 7.39 -5.70 -19.52
C ALA A 88 7.30 -4.18 -19.30
N ALA A 89 7.95 -3.40 -20.17
CA ALA A 89 8.10 -1.95 -19.98
C ALA A 89 6.76 -1.22 -19.95
N GLU A 90 5.83 -1.59 -20.83
CA GLU A 90 4.49 -0.98 -20.89
C GLU A 90 3.67 -1.32 -19.64
N ALA A 91 3.64 -2.59 -19.24
CA ALA A 91 2.96 -3.01 -18.01
C ALA A 91 3.57 -2.34 -16.77
N ARG A 92 4.89 -2.20 -16.73
CA ARG A 92 5.60 -1.50 -15.66
C ARG A 92 5.26 -0.01 -15.61
N ALA A 93 5.17 0.66 -16.74
CA ALA A 93 4.76 2.06 -16.83
C ALA A 93 3.33 2.24 -16.34
N LEU A 94 2.41 1.37 -16.77
CA LEU A 94 1.02 1.38 -16.31
C LEU A 94 0.93 1.10 -14.80
N ALA A 95 1.66 0.10 -14.29
CA ALA A 95 1.70 -0.25 -12.87
C ALA A 95 2.13 0.95 -12.00
N ARG A 96 3.17 1.67 -12.42
CA ARG A 96 3.63 2.88 -11.73
C ARG A 96 2.61 4.01 -11.81
N SER A 97 1.96 4.21 -12.96
CA SER A 97 0.94 5.24 -13.13
C SER A 97 -0.24 5.03 -12.19
N VAL A 98 -0.84 3.84 -12.20
CA VAL A 98 -1.98 3.53 -11.34
C VAL A 98 -1.61 3.52 -9.85
N SER A 99 -0.38 3.14 -9.52
CA SER A 99 0.15 3.19 -8.16
C SER A 99 0.31 4.62 -7.66
N SER A 100 0.77 5.53 -8.51
CA SER A 100 0.88 6.96 -8.21
C SER A 100 -0.49 7.61 -8.05
N GLU A 101 -1.46 7.26 -8.91
CA GLU A 101 -2.86 7.69 -8.79
C GLU A 101 -3.46 7.21 -7.46
N MET A 102 -3.24 5.93 -7.09
CA MET A 102 -3.68 5.40 -5.80
C MET A 102 -3.00 6.09 -4.61
N HIS A 103 -1.73 6.46 -4.74
CA HIS A 103 -0.99 7.15 -3.69
C HIS A 103 -1.53 8.56 -3.45
N ALA A 104 -1.76 9.33 -4.49
CA ALA A 104 -2.14 10.75 -4.41
C ALA A 104 -3.66 10.99 -4.32
N GLY A 105 -4.47 10.12 -4.92
CA GLY A 105 -5.91 10.30 -5.10
C GLY A 105 -6.80 9.60 -4.08
N PHE A 106 -8.10 9.51 -4.39
CA PHE A 106 -9.14 8.77 -3.67
C PHE A 106 -9.35 9.22 -2.22
N ALA A 107 -9.28 10.54 -2.00
CA ALA A 107 -9.40 11.11 -0.65
C ALA A 107 -10.78 10.91 -0.05
N THR A 108 -11.84 11.04 -0.84
CA THR A 108 -13.21 10.88 -0.39
C THR A 108 -13.50 9.44 0.04
N LEU A 109 -13.09 8.47 -0.78
CA LEU A 109 -13.18 7.04 -0.47
C LEU A 109 -12.45 6.71 0.84
N ARG A 110 -11.25 7.25 1.04
CA ARG A 110 -10.46 6.98 2.25
C ARG A 110 -11.11 7.57 3.50
N ASN A 111 -11.72 8.74 3.40
CA ASN A 111 -12.38 9.42 4.51
C ASN A 111 -13.71 8.75 4.86
N GLU A 112 -14.51 8.41 3.86
CA GLU A 112 -15.84 7.84 4.05
C GLU A 112 -15.81 6.35 4.42
N LEU A 113 -14.81 5.62 3.92
CA LEU A 113 -14.57 4.21 4.19
C LEU A 113 -13.23 4.02 4.94
N PRO A 114 -13.11 4.43 6.23
CA PRO A 114 -11.88 4.34 6.97
C PRO A 114 -11.37 2.91 7.09
N PHE A 115 -10.04 2.75 7.06
CA PHE A 115 -9.40 1.46 7.04
C PHE A 115 -9.47 0.74 8.39
N ASN A 116 -10.02 -0.46 8.36
CA ASN A 116 -9.95 -1.45 9.45
C ASN A 116 -10.07 -2.84 8.84
N CYS A 117 -8.95 -3.56 8.69
CA CYS A 117 -8.91 -4.84 8.00
C CYS A 117 -9.62 -5.99 8.75
N ARG A 118 -9.99 -5.80 10.00
CA ARG A 118 -10.70 -6.80 10.83
C ARG A 118 -12.21 -6.56 10.93
N ALA A 119 -12.65 -5.36 10.63
CA ALA A 119 -14.06 -5.02 10.75
C ALA A 119 -14.90 -5.59 9.59
N ARG A 120 -16.17 -5.79 9.87
CA ARG A 120 -17.22 -6.03 8.88
C ARG A 120 -18.34 -5.05 9.20
N ARG A 121 -18.72 -4.25 8.24
CA ARG A 121 -19.75 -3.21 8.38
C ARG A 121 -20.74 -3.32 7.23
N SER A 122 -21.99 -3.56 7.54
CA SER A 122 -23.09 -3.59 6.57
C SER A 122 -23.87 -2.27 6.58
N GLY A 123 -24.58 -1.99 5.50
CA GLY A 123 -25.51 -0.86 5.44
C GLY A 123 -24.87 0.51 5.23
N VAL A 124 -23.58 0.57 4.88
CA VAL A 124 -22.92 1.83 4.50
C VAL A 124 -23.24 2.11 3.03
N THR A 125 -23.88 3.23 2.76
CA THR A 125 -24.15 3.71 1.40
C THR A 125 -23.14 4.81 1.07
N PRO A 126 -22.19 4.56 0.16
CA PRO A 126 -21.22 5.58 -0.25
C PRO A 126 -21.90 6.79 -0.90
N SER A 127 -21.41 7.99 -0.63
CA SER A 127 -21.85 9.22 -1.30
C SER A 127 -21.62 9.14 -2.82
N PRO A 128 -22.30 9.98 -3.61
CA PRO A 128 -22.08 10.04 -5.06
C PRO A 128 -20.61 10.25 -5.42
N THR A 129 -19.89 11.11 -4.71
CA THR A 129 -18.46 11.37 -4.93
C THR A 129 -17.62 10.13 -4.64
N THR A 130 -17.86 9.45 -3.52
CA THR A 130 -17.18 8.19 -3.19
C THR A 130 -17.49 7.10 -4.20
N ARG A 131 -18.72 7.05 -4.73
CA ARG A 131 -19.09 6.10 -5.80
C ARG A 131 -18.30 6.33 -7.09
N ILE A 132 -18.05 7.59 -7.45
CA ILE A 132 -17.18 7.92 -8.60
C ILE A 132 -15.77 7.38 -8.38
N GLU A 133 -15.20 7.58 -7.19
CA GLU A 133 -13.87 7.06 -6.85
C GLU A 133 -13.84 5.52 -6.83
N ILE A 134 -14.87 4.85 -6.31
CA ILE A 134 -15.02 3.39 -6.36
C ILE A 134 -15.01 2.89 -7.80
N ASN A 135 -15.84 3.48 -8.67
CA ASN A 135 -15.93 3.11 -10.08
C ASN A 135 -14.57 3.31 -10.79
N ARG A 136 -13.83 4.37 -10.45
CA ARG A 136 -12.48 4.59 -10.98
C ARG A 136 -11.51 3.50 -10.55
N VAL A 137 -11.55 3.06 -9.29
CA VAL A 137 -10.72 1.96 -8.80
C VAL A 137 -11.03 0.67 -9.55
N VAL A 138 -12.31 0.33 -9.73
CA VAL A 138 -12.74 -0.86 -10.47
C VAL A 138 -12.23 -0.81 -11.92
N ALA A 139 -12.43 0.33 -12.60
CA ALA A 139 -11.96 0.52 -13.97
C ALA A 139 -10.42 0.38 -14.10
N ILE A 140 -9.66 0.86 -13.09
CA ILE A 140 -8.22 0.65 -13.04
C ILE A 140 -7.89 -0.85 -12.95
N TRP A 141 -8.54 -1.58 -12.05
CA TRP A 141 -8.28 -3.01 -11.87
C TRP A 141 -8.61 -3.82 -13.11
N GLU A 142 -9.76 -3.54 -13.74
CA GLU A 142 -10.16 -4.19 -14.99
C GLU A 142 -9.16 -3.93 -16.12
N ASN A 143 -8.74 -2.67 -16.30
CA ASN A 143 -7.75 -2.30 -17.30
C ASN A 143 -6.38 -2.96 -17.06
N CYS A 144 -5.90 -2.96 -15.82
CA CYS A 144 -4.62 -3.62 -15.48
C CYS A 144 -4.67 -5.11 -15.77
N ARG A 145 -5.77 -5.78 -15.42
CA ARG A 145 -5.94 -7.22 -15.68
C ARG A 145 -6.09 -7.56 -17.16
N ALA A 146 -6.68 -6.67 -17.96
CA ALA A 146 -6.80 -6.82 -19.40
C ALA A 146 -5.47 -6.59 -20.13
N THR A 147 -4.60 -5.73 -19.58
CA THR A 147 -3.31 -5.35 -20.17
C THR A 147 -2.17 -6.26 -19.69
N GLY A 148 -2.32 -6.84 -18.50
CA GLY A 148 -1.33 -7.74 -17.90
C GLY A 148 -1.32 -9.10 -18.59
N ASP A 149 -0.23 -9.85 -18.36
CA ASP A 149 -0.12 -11.24 -18.81
C ASP A 149 -1.28 -12.05 -18.18
N ALA A 150 -2.21 -12.53 -19.02
CA ALA A 150 -3.56 -12.96 -18.66
C ALA A 150 -3.63 -14.24 -17.78
N GLY A 151 -2.57 -14.64 -17.12
CA GLY A 151 -2.46 -15.94 -16.47
C GLY A 151 -2.60 -15.98 -14.93
N GLY A 152 -2.67 -14.84 -14.23
CA GLY A 152 -2.60 -14.84 -12.77
C GLY A 152 -3.72 -14.09 -12.06
N PRO A 153 -3.83 -14.22 -10.73
CA PRO A 153 -4.92 -13.62 -9.93
C PRO A 153 -4.71 -12.14 -9.63
N TRP A 154 -3.53 -11.58 -9.94
CA TRP A 154 -3.12 -10.22 -9.58
C TRP A 154 -3.31 -9.22 -10.71
N LEU A 155 -3.10 -7.93 -10.46
CA LEU A 155 -3.35 -6.85 -11.43
C LEU A 155 -2.53 -7.01 -12.73
N PHE A 156 -1.32 -7.54 -12.62
CA PHE A 156 -0.42 -7.76 -13.75
C PHE A 156 0.04 -9.24 -13.86
N GLY A 157 -0.83 -10.18 -13.53
CA GLY A 157 -0.54 -11.61 -13.51
C GLY A 157 0.13 -12.06 -12.21
N GLY A 158 1.36 -11.67 -11.94
CA GLY A 158 2.07 -11.84 -10.66
C GLY A 158 1.79 -10.71 -9.68
N PHE A 159 2.00 -10.98 -8.38
CA PHE A 159 1.89 -9.93 -7.34
C PHE A 159 3.03 -8.91 -7.51
N THR A 160 2.68 -7.63 -7.50
CA THR A 160 3.60 -6.50 -7.64
C THR A 160 3.33 -5.42 -6.59
N ALA A 161 4.12 -4.35 -6.61
CA ALA A 161 3.87 -3.17 -5.78
C ALA A 161 2.49 -2.55 -6.07
N ALA A 162 1.95 -2.66 -7.29
CA ALA A 162 0.61 -2.18 -7.60
C ALA A 162 -0.44 -2.90 -6.75
N ASP A 163 -0.36 -4.23 -6.62
CA ASP A 163 -1.25 -5.01 -5.75
C ASP A 163 -1.12 -4.61 -4.29
N ALA A 164 0.12 -4.44 -3.81
CA ALA A 164 0.38 -3.99 -2.44
C ALA A 164 -0.21 -2.59 -2.15
N LEU A 165 -0.13 -1.67 -3.12
CA LEU A 165 -0.68 -0.32 -2.99
C LEU A 165 -2.21 -0.29 -3.02
N PHE A 166 -2.85 -1.18 -3.78
CA PHE A 166 -4.31 -1.31 -3.84
C PHE A 166 -4.90 -2.22 -2.75
N ALA A 167 -4.12 -3.09 -2.11
CA ALA A 167 -4.59 -4.01 -1.07
C ALA A 167 -5.43 -3.33 0.04
N PRO A 168 -5.07 -2.13 0.56
CA PRO A 168 -5.91 -1.45 1.53
C PRO A 168 -7.28 -1.04 0.99
N VAL A 169 -7.41 -0.80 -0.33
CA VAL A 169 -8.71 -0.46 -0.95
C VAL A 169 -9.57 -1.71 -1.07
N ALA A 170 -8.99 -2.82 -1.54
CA ALA A 170 -9.69 -4.11 -1.60
C ALA A 170 -10.22 -4.52 -0.22
N LEU A 171 -9.42 -4.32 0.84
CA LEU A 171 -9.85 -4.57 2.21
C LEU A 171 -10.94 -3.60 2.69
N ARG A 172 -10.94 -2.33 2.25
CA ARG A 172 -12.07 -1.43 2.50
C ARG A 172 -13.34 -1.93 1.83
N PHE A 173 -13.28 -2.32 0.56
CA PHE A 173 -14.43 -2.88 -0.16
C PHE A 173 -14.98 -4.09 0.58
N HIS A 174 -14.12 -5.01 0.99
CA HIS A 174 -14.52 -6.16 1.79
C HIS A 174 -15.11 -5.77 3.16
N THR A 175 -14.51 -4.80 3.86
CA THR A 175 -15.00 -4.31 5.17
C THR A 175 -16.41 -3.74 5.08
N TYR A 176 -16.71 -3.00 4.02
CA TYR A 176 -17.96 -2.25 3.87
C TYR A 176 -18.98 -2.92 2.92
N GLY A 177 -18.67 -4.12 2.43
CA GLY A 177 -19.57 -4.83 1.50
C GLY A 177 -19.79 -4.10 0.18
N ILE A 178 -18.74 -3.44 -0.34
CA ILE A 178 -18.77 -2.80 -1.66
C ILE A 178 -18.53 -3.90 -2.70
N ALA A 179 -19.53 -4.13 -3.56
CA ALA A 179 -19.48 -5.06 -4.67
C ALA A 179 -19.13 -4.33 -5.97
#